data_7c0f39c33eb6077b18772e6f69c1fa40
#
_entry.id   7c0f39c33eb6077b18772e6f69c1fa40
#
_cell.length_a   1.000
_cell.length_b   1.000
_cell.length_c   1.000
_cell.angle_alpha   90.00
_cell.angle_beta   90.00
_cell.angle_gamma   90.00
#
_symmetry.space_group_name_H-M   'P 1'
#
loop_
_entity.id
_entity.type
_entity.pdbx_description
1 polymer ?
#
loop_
_entity_poly.entity_id
_entity_poly.type
_entity_poly.pdbx_seq_one_letter_code
_entity_poly.pdbx_strand_id
1 'polypeptide(L)'
;YSPDAQSMLSSRVVDNINGMQYDGILFERSRDRKAPHNSYISKDKVLAGAEKVNASMEITKIPRFSFFDSFEGIKIGNPVSNFSIHYGAGSTFENEYTYISDEGLYERETAGVLTIDKETDKALKIANIICMEIPHKIIDSSGRRQLSLNDGGRAYIFQAGIMKEIEWENI
;
A
#
# COMPACT_ATOMS: atom_id res chain seq x y z
N TYR A 1 6.45 -7.15 11.12
CA TYR A 1 7.03 -8.30 10.40
C TYR A 1 5.98 -9.40 10.29
N SER A 2 5.60 -9.75 9.08
CA SER A 2 4.87 -10.98 8.82
C SER A 2 5.86 -12.15 8.80
N PRO A 3 5.45 -13.38 9.11
CA PRO A 3 6.28 -14.57 8.93
C PRO A 3 6.74 -14.75 7.49
N ASP A 4 5.92 -14.32 6.53
CA ASP A 4 6.27 -14.35 5.12
C ASP A 4 7.44 -13.41 4.82
N ALA A 5 7.45 -12.19 5.39
CA ALA A 5 8.59 -11.30 5.27
C ALA A 5 9.86 -11.89 5.88
N GLN A 6 9.77 -12.56 7.03
CA GLN A 6 10.93 -13.26 7.62
C GLN A 6 11.40 -14.42 6.76
N SER A 7 10.48 -15.19 6.18
CA SER A 7 10.80 -16.28 5.26
C SER A 7 11.52 -15.77 4.00
N MET A 8 11.01 -14.70 3.40
CA MET A 8 11.63 -14.04 2.24
C MET A 8 13.03 -13.50 2.58
N LEU A 9 13.21 -12.91 3.74
CA LEU A 9 14.50 -12.42 4.22
C LEU A 9 15.51 -13.56 4.40
N SER A 10 15.09 -14.68 5.00
CA SER A 10 15.94 -15.84 5.25
C SER A 10 16.29 -16.60 3.99
N SER A 11 15.39 -16.69 3.02
CA SER A 11 15.60 -17.37 1.75
C SER A 11 16.41 -16.57 0.72
N ARG A 12 16.67 -15.29 0.98
CA ARG A 12 17.34 -14.36 0.05
C ARG A 12 16.69 -14.29 -1.34
N VAL A 13 15.38 -14.48 -1.40
CA VAL A 13 14.60 -14.41 -2.65
C VAL A 13 14.53 -12.98 -3.18
N VAL A 14 14.60 -12.00 -2.28
CA VAL A 14 14.58 -10.57 -2.63
C VAL A 14 15.68 -9.82 -1.90
N ASP A 15 16.27 -8.86 -2.57
CA ASP A 15 17.15 -7.89 -1.93
C ASP A 15 16.35 -7.02 -0.98
N ASN A 16 16.88 -6.80 0.21
CA ASN A 16 16.19 -6.02 1.22
C ASN A 16 17.15 -5.24 2.12
N ILE A 17 16.68 -4.12 2.63
CA ILE A 17 17.36 -3.35 3.66
C ILE A 17 16.56 -3.53 4.96
N ASN A 18 17.10 -4.31 5.89
CA ASN A 18 16.40 -4.62 7.14
C ASN A 18 16.36 -3.40 8.06
N GLY A 19 15.17 -2.77 8.19
CA GLY A 19 14.96 -1.59 9.00
C GLY A 19 15.29 -1.77 10.48
N MET A 20 15.21 -3.00 11.03
CA MET A 20 15.59 -3.25 12.44
C MET A 20 17.11 -3.29 12.61
N GLN A 21 17.84 -3.82 11.63
CA GLN A 21 19.30 -3.91 11.66
C GLN A 21 19.96 -2.55 11.45
N TYR A 22 19.33 -1.70 10.64
CA TYR A 22 19.89 -0.41 10.23
C TYR A 22 19.14 0.80 10.84
N ASP A 23 18.38 0.58 11.92
CA ASP A 23 17.73 1.67 12.67
C ASP A 23 18.79 2.61 13.27
N GLY A 24 18.62 3.89 13.11
CA GLY A 24 19.60 4.91 13.51
C GLY A 24 20.83 5.02 12.58
N ILE A 25 20.96 4.17 11.55
CA ILE A 25 22.08 4.20 10.58
C ILE A 25 21.55 4.67 9.21
N LEU A 26 20.66 3.89 8.63
CA LEU A 26 20.00 4.20 7.37
C LEU A 26 18.60 4.76 7.60
N PHE A 27 17.89 4.23 8.59
CA PHE A 27 16.57 4.70 8.97
C PHE A 27 16.67 5.73 10.08
N GLU A 28 15.89 6.78 9.98
CA GLU A 28 15.77 7.86 10.94
C GLU A 28 14.42 7.82 11.64
N ARG A 29 14.34 8.46 12.82
CA ARG A 29 13.09 8.55 13.58
C ARG A 29 12.61 9.99 13.65
N SER A 30 11.41 10.26 13.13
CA SER A 30 10.75 11.55 13.33
C SER A 30 10.39 11.74 14.81
N ARG A 31 10.51 12.96 15.29
CA ARG A 31 10.08 13.35 16.65
C ARG A 31 8.61 13.71 16.74
N ASP A 32 7.95 13.88 15.60
CA ASP A 32 6.54 14.31 15.52
C ASP A 32 5.56 13.16 15.75
N ARG A 33 6.04 11.93 15.74
CA ARG A 33 5.24 10.72 15.92
C ARG A 33 5.90 9.78 16.91
N LYS A 34 5.07 8.94 17.54
CA LYS A 34 5.54 7.87 18.43
C LYS A 34 5.95 6.64 17.62
N ALA A 35 6.97 5.93 18.12
CA ALA A 35 7.34 4.63 17.59
C ALA A 35 6.14 3.64 17.68
N PRO A 36 6.02 2.68 16.75
CA PRO A 36 6.93 2.36 15.63
C PRO A 36 6.68 3.15 14.34
N HIS A 37 5.65 4.01 14.29
CA HIS A 37 5.14 4.68 13.08
C HIS A 37 5.86 6.00 12.75
N ASN A 38 7.09 6.14 13.17
CA ASN A 38 7.91 7.35 13.01
C ASN A 38 9.24 7.11 12.28
N SER A 39 9.43 5.91 11.71
CA SER A 39 10.64 5.57 10.97
C SER A 39 10.51 6.01 9.51
N TYR A 40 11.57 6.58 8.96
CA TYR A 40 11.68 6.96 7.55
C TYR A 40 13.11 6.77 7.04
N ILE A 41 13.27 6.78 5.74
CA ILE A 41 14.55 6.67 5.05
C ILE A 41 14.57 7.65 3.87
N SER A 42 15.69 8.36 3.68
CA SER A 42 15.88 9.23 2.53
C SER A 42 16.36 8.45 1.30
N LYS A 43 16.20 9.03 0.10
CA LYS A 43 16.69 8.45 -1.15
C LYS A 43 18.17 8.09 -1.08
N ASP A 44 19.01 8.99 -0.59
CA ASP A 44 20.46 8.76 -0.52
C ASP A 44 20.80 7.59 0.41
N LYS A 45 20.08 7.46 1.51
CA LYS A 45 20.23 6.32 2.43
C LYS A 45 19.70 5.01 1.87
N VAL A 46 18.67 5.05 0.99
CA VAL A 46 18.24 3.84 0.24
C VAL A 46 19.36 3.38 -0.69
N LEU A 47 19.98 4.28 -1.44
CA LEU A 47 21.09 3.97 -2.35
C LEU A 47 22.31 3.43 -1.58
N ALA A 48 22.71 4.09 -0.49
CA ALA A 48 23.78 3.62 0.39
C ALA A 48 23.47 2.26 1.02
N GLY A 49 22.21 2.02 1.35
CA GLY A 49 21.73 0.76 1.88
C GLY A 49 21.80 -0.37 0.85
N ALA A 50 21.40 -0.09 -0.38
CA ALA A 50 21.49 -1.03 -1.50
C ALA A 50 22.94 -1.48 -1.73
N GLU A 51 23.87 -0.54 -1.79
CA GLU A 51 25.30 -0.83 -1.89
C GLU A 51 25.80 -1.69 -0.72
N LYS A 52 25.41 -1.34 0.50
CA LYS A 52 25.80 -2.03 1.73
C LYS A 52 25.33 -3.49 1.78
N VAL A 53 24.19 -3.80 1.22
CA VAL A 53 23.65 -5.17 1.16
C VAL A 53 23.96 -5.86 -0.18
N ASN A 54 24.71 -5.21 -1.05
CA ASN A 54 25.04 -5.65 -2.40
C ASN A 54 23.80 -6.02 -3.22
N ALA A 55 22.77 -5.17 -3.13
CA ALA A 55 21.54 -5.32 -3.88
C ALA A 55 21.74 -4.89 -5.34
N SER A 56 21.11 -5.62 -6.26
CA SER A 56 21.08 -5.19 -7.66
C SER A 56 20.19 -3.95 -7.82
N MET A 57 20.72 -2.96 -8.52
CA MET A 57 19.95 -1.78 -8.95
C MET A 57 19.38 -1.95 -10.36
N GLU A 58 19.63 -3.09 -10.99
CA GLU A 58 19.07 -3.40 -12.30
C GLU A 58 17.64 -3.93 -12.16
N ILE A 59 16.72 -3.27 -12.85
CA ILE A 59 15.33 -3.71 -12.92
C ILE A 59 15.21 -4.72 -14.05
N THR A 60 15.17 -5.99 -13.71
CA THR A 60 15.09 -7.11 -14.68
C THR A 60 13.66 -7.38 -15.15
N LYS A 61 12.65 -7.06 -14.33
CA LYS A 61 11.24 -7.16 -14.66
C LYS A 61 10.50 -5.92 -14.17
N ILE A 62 9.89 -5.18 -15.09
CA ILE A 62 9.00 -4.06 -14.76
C ILE A 62 7.58 -4.54 -15.03
N PRO A 63 6.68 -4.56 -14.04
CA PRO A 63 5.27 -4.77 -14.31
C PRO A 63 4.79 -3.70 -15.30
N ARG A 64 4.22 -4.12 -16.43
CA ARG A 64 3.68 -3.18 -17.40
C ARG A 64 2.21 -2.97 -17.09
N PHE A 65 1.87 -1.78 -16.63
CA PHE A 65 0.49 -1.33 -16.54
C PHE A 65 0.13 -0.57 -17.83
N SER A 66 -1.08 -0.79 -18.31
CA SER A 66 -1.67 0.07 -19.34
C SER A 66 -2.41 1.20 -18.65
N PHE A 67 -2.15 2.42 -19.06
CA PHE A 67 -2.78 3.61 -18.49
C PHE A 67 -3.74 4.22 -19.51
N PHE A 68 -4.85 4.77 -19.03
CA PHE A 68 -5.72 5.62 -19.83
C PHE A 68 -5.15 7.02 -19.90
N ASP A 69 -5.21 7.65 -21.08
CA ASP A 69 -4.79 9.03 -21.26
C ASP A 69 -5.71 10.04 -20.58
N SER A 70 -6.98 9.63 -20.33
CA SER A 70 -7.97 10.43 -19.60
C SER A 70 -8.97 9.54 -18.88
N PHE A 71 -9.68 10.11 -17.90
CA PHE A 71 -10.77 9.43 -17.19
C PHE A 71 -11.99 9.14 -18.07
N GLU A 72 -12.13 9.80 -19.21
CA GLU A 72 -13.26 9.59 -20.14
C GLU A 72 -13.32 8.17 -20.71
N GLY A 73 -12.20 7.46 -20.74
CA GLY A 73 -12.12 6.05 -21.13
C GLY A 73 -12.73 5.07 -20.12
N ILE A 74 -12.95 5.50 -18.88
CA ILE A 74 -13.43 4.64 -17.78
C ILE A 74 -14.95 4.78 -17.67
N LYS A 75 -15.68 4.00 -18.46
CA LYS A 75 -17.16 4.10 -18.56
C LYS A 75 -17.90 2.84 -18.12
N ILE A 76 -17.19 1.75 -17.82
CA ILE A 76 -17.80 0.44 -17.52
C ILE A 76 -17.64 0.13 -16.05
N GLY A 77 -18.74 0.01 -15.33
CA GLY A 77 -18.81 -0.34 -13.91
C GLY A 77 -19.98 0.34 -13.21
N ASN A 78 -20.04 0.19 -11.91
CA ASN A 78 -21.09 0.78 -11.07
C ASN A 78 -20.64 2.15 -10.56
N PRO A 79 -21.45 3.22 -10.69
CA PRO A 79 -21.13 4.51 -10.11
C PRO A 79 -21.01 4.40 -8.58
N VAL A 80 -19.91 4.88 -8.03
CA VAL A 80 -19.63 4.91 -6.59
C VAL A 80 -18.86 6.17 -6.24
N SER A 81 -19.56 7.11 -5.62
CA SER A 81 -18.95 8.36 -5.16
C SER A 81 -18.29 8.26 -3.78
N ASN A 82 -18.77 7.33 -2.93
CA ASN A 82 -18.23 7.11 -1.59
C ASN A 82 -18.19 5.63 -1.28
N PHE A 83 -17.17 5.17 -0.60
CA PHE A 83 -17.09 3.83 -0.05
C PHE A 83 -16.15 3.76 1.15
N SER A 84 -16.32 2.74 1.99
CA SER A 84 -15.49 2.50 3.15
C SER A 84 -14.89 1.11 3.11
N ILE A 85 -13.68 0.98 3.67
CA ILE A 85 -13.01 -0.30 3.88
C ILE A 85 -12.81 -0.49 5.38
N HIS A 86 -13.39 -1.57 5.90
CA HIS A 86 -13.31 -1.94 7.30
C HIS A 86 -12.33 -3.11 7.49
N TYR A 87 -11.31 -2.91 8.32
CA TYR A 87 -10.29 -3.95 8.61
C TYR A 87 -10.53 -4.66 9.95
N GLY A 88 -11.77 -4.83 10.38
CA GLY A 88 -12.15 -5.53 11.59
C GLY A 88 -13.18 -4.78 12.42
N ALA A 89 -13.32 -5.12 13.69
CA ALA A 89 -14.23 -4.46 14.59
C ALA A 89 -13.67 -3.10 15.05
N GLY A 90 -14.45 -2.05 14.90
CA GLY A 90 -14.12 -0.68 15.31
C GLY A 90 -13.59 0.20 14.19
N SER A 91 -13.64 1.50 14.42
CA SER A 91 -13.34 2.52 13.42
C SER A 91 -11.87 2.89 13.28
N THR A 92 -10.98 2.39 14.15
CA THR A 92 -9.56 2.79 14.18
C THR A 92 -8.81 2.53 12.86
N PHE A 93 -9.23 1.50 12.12
CA PHE A 93 -8.63 1.12 10.83
C PHE A 93 -9.64 1.24 9.68
N GLU A 94 -10.70 2.00 9.88
CA GLU A 94 -11.64 2.32 8.82
C GLU A 94 -11.02 3.36 7.89
N ASN A 95 -11.08 3.10 6.58
CA ASN A 95 -10.71 4.06 5.57
C ASN A 95 -11.94 4.38 4.74
N GLU A 96 -12.25 5.65 4.65
CA GLU A 96 -13.32 6.18 3.80
C GLU A 96 -12.72 6.89 2.59
N TYR A 97 -13.36 6.75 1.46
CA TYR A 97 -12.94 7.35 0.21
C TYR A 97 -14.09 8.12 -0.42
N THR A 98 -13.86 9.39 -0.74
CA THR A 98 -14.81 10.27 -1.39
C THR A 98 -14.30 10.71 -2.74
N TYR A 99 -15.07 10.46 -3.79
CA TYR A 99 -14.75 10.88 -5.15
C TYR A 99 -15.07 12.36 -5.36
N ILE A 100 -14.08 13.12 -5.79
CA ILE A 100 -14.18 14.53 -6.13
C ILE A 100 -14.30 14.64 -7.65
N SER A 101 -15.51 14.79 -8.14
CA SER A 101 -15.84 14.72 -9.57
C SER A 101 -15.08 15.73 -10.43
N ASP A 102 -14.91 16.96 -9.93
CA ASP A 102 -14.24 18.04 -10.65
C ASP A 102 -12.72 17.80 -10.82
N GLU A 103 -12.16 16.97 -9.95
CA GLU A 103 -10.74 16.60 -9.99
C GLU A 103 -10.50 15.22 -10.60
N GLY A 104 -11.51 14.36 -10.66
CA GLY A 104 -11.38 12.98 -11.09
C GLY A 104 -10.62 12.08 -10.09
N LEU A 105 -10.50 12.51 -8.84
CA LEU A 105 -9.67 11.89 -7.81
C LEU A 105 -10.48 11.56 -6.56
N TYR A 106 -9.95 10.65 -5.74
CA TYR A 106 -10.53 10.33 -4.42
C TYR A 106 -9.73 11.01 -3.32
N GLU A 107 -10.42 11.55 -2.33
CA GLU A 107 -9.87 11.87 -1.01
C GLU A 107 -10.00 10.67 -0.09
N ARG A 108 -9.10 10.58 0.88
CA ARG A 108 -9.10 9.50 1.86
C ARG A 108 -9.17 10.05 3.27
N GLU A 109 -10.06 9.48 4.07
CA GLU A 109 -10.07 9.62 5.52
C GLU A 109 -9.67 8.31 6.20
N THR A 110 -9.03 8.39 7.35
CA THR A 110 -8.72 7.24 8.20
C THR A 110 -9.23 7.53 9.60
N ALA A 111 -10.12 6.67 10.10
CA ALA A 111 -10.78 6.85 11.38
C ALA A 111 -11.48 8.24 11.50
N GLY A 112 -12.14 8.69 10.43
CA GLY A 112 -12.83 9.98 10.36
C GLY A 112 -11.90 11.20 10.28
N VAL A 113 -10.60 11.00 10.01
CA VAL A 113 -9.63 12.09 9.87
C VAL A 113 -9.08 12.11 8.45
N LEU A 114 -9.22 13.26 7.78
CA LEU A 114 -8.69 13.48 6.44
C LEU A 114 -7.17 13.19 6.41
N THR A 115 -6.76 12.38 5.45
CA THR A 115 -5.34 12.07 5.28
C THR A 115 -4.65 13.22 4.56
N ILE A 116 -3.70 13.83 5.25
CA ILE A 116 -2.90 14.94 4.73
C ILE A 116 -1.50 14.44 4.35
N ASP A 117 -1.05 14.79 3.17
CA ASP A 117 0.35 14.63 2.77
C ASP A 117 1.20 15.65 3.53
N LYS A 118 2.12 15.14 4.34
CA LYS A 118 2.95 15.97 5.23
C LYS A 118 3.93 16.88 4.46
N GLU A 119 4.32 16.51 3.26
CA GLU A 119 5.25 17.28 2.45
C GLU A 119 4.57 18.54 1.85
N THR A 120 3.32 18.39 1.46
CA THR A 120 2.57 19.44 0.74
C THR A 120 1.51 20.14 1.59
N ASP A 121 1.20 19.62 2.78
CA ASP A 121 0.10 20.06 3.65
C ASP A 121 -1.27 20.01 2.96
N LYS A 122 -1.44 19.17 1.95
CA LYS A 122 -2.68 19.02 1.18
C LYS A 122 -3.32 17.65 1.42
N ALA A 123 -4.63 17.58 1.19
CA ALA A 123 -5.34 16.31 1.19
C ALA A 123 -4.70 15.33 0.19
N LEU A 124 -4.51 14.08 0.63
CA LEU A 124 -4.02 13.01 -0.24
C LEU A 124 -5.06 12.71 -1.32
N LYS A 125 -4.67 12.87 -2.58
CA LYS A 125 -5.50 12.61 -3.75
C LYS A 125 -5.06 11.33 -4.43
N ILE A 126 -6.04 10.46 -4.75
CA ILE A 126 -5.78 9.11 -5.27
C ILE A 126 -6.60 8.92 -6.54
N ALA A 127 -5.95 8.53 -7.64
CA ALA A 127 -6.63 8.28 -8.91
C ALA A 127 -7.21 6.86 -9.01
N ASN A 128 -6.52 5.87 -8.44
CA ASN A 128 -6.88 4.46 -8.54
C ASN A 128 -6.79 3.78 -7.18
N ILE A 129 -7.82 3.02 -6.81
CA ILE A 129 -7.84 2.25 -5.57
C ILE A 129 -8.17 0.81 -5.93
N ILE A 130 -7.35 -0.14 -5.50
CA ILE A 130 -7.54 -1.57 -5.70
C ILE A 130 -7.74 -2.22 -4.33
N CYS A 131 -8.87 -2.88 -4.16
CA CYS A 131 -9.20 -3.65 -2.96
C CYS A 131 -9.20 -5.14 -3.32
N MET A 132 -8.22 -5.88 -2.81
CA MET A 132 -8.07 -7.32 -3.04
C MET A 132 -8.65 -8.09 -1.87
N GLU A 133 -9.52 -9.05 -2.14
CA GLU A 133 -9.94 -10.04 -1.14
C GLU A 133 -8.86 -11.13 -1.05
N ILE A 134 -8.19 -11.21 0.10
CA ILE A 134 -7.09 -12.14 0.29
C ILE A 134 -7.40 -13.05 1.48
N PRO A 135 -7.53 -14.38 1.28
CA PRO A 135 -7.67 -15.33 2.36
C PRO A 135 -6.50 -15.22 3.33
N HIS A 136 -6.79 -15.27 4.61
CA HIS A 136 -5.76 -15.17 5.64
C HIS A 136 -6.09 -16.03 6.86
N LYS A 137 -5.07 -16.38 7.64
CA LYS A 137 -5.20 -17.04 8.92
C LYS A 137 -4.39 -16.34 10.01
N ILE A 138 -4.90 -16.35 11.23
CA ILE A 138 -4.13 -15.91 12.40
C ILE A 138 -3.16 -17.05 12.76
N ILE A 139 -1.90 -16.73 12.94
CA ILE A 139 -0.83 -17.72 13.12
C ILE A 139 -0.28 -17.76 14.55
N ASP A 140 -0.61 -16.78 15.38
CA ASP A 140 -0.16 -16.73 16.78
C ASP A 140 -1.08 -15.92 17.70
N SER A 141 -0.77 -15.95 18.99
CA SER A 141 -1.51 -15.23 20.01
C SER A 141 -1.41 -13.69 19.95
N SER A 142 -0.45 -13.17 19.19
CA SER A 142 -0.32 -11.73 18.94
C SER A 142 -1.23 -11.25 17.79
N GLY A 143 -2.00 -12.17 17.18
CA GLY A 143 -2.93 -11.84 16.09
C GLY A 143 -2.24 -11.59 14.73
N ARG A 144 -0.99 -12.02 14.56
CA ARG A 144 -0.30 -11.91 13.28
C ARG A 144 -0.99 -12.78 12.24
N ARG A 145 -1.08 -12.26 11.01
CA ARG A 145 -1.81 -12.91 9.92
C ARG A 145 -0.85 -13.37 8.82
N GLN A 146 -1.08 -14.56 8.33
CA GLN A 146 -0.48 -15.08 7.11
C GLN A 146 -1.50 -14.92 5.98
N LEU A 147 -1.09 -14.29 4.89
CA LEU A 147 -1.91 -14.08 3.70
C LEU A 147 -1.67 -15.22 2.70
N SER A 148 -2.74 -15.67 2.00
CA SER A 148 -2.64 -16.62 0.90
C SER A 148 -2.64 -15.85 -0.42
N LEU A 149 -1.46 -15.67 -1.01
CA LEU A 149 -1.27 -14.90 -2.24
C LEU A 149 -1.07 -15.76 -3.49
N ASN A 150 -1.10 -17.09 -3.35
CA ASN A 150 -0.73 -17.99 -4.43
C ASN A 150 -1.88 -18.32 -5.38
N ASP A 151 -3.13 -18.16 -4.92
CA ASP A 151 -4.29 -18.72 -5.62
C ASP A 151 -5.10 -17.68 -6.42
N GLY A 152 -4.78 -16.41 -6.27
CA GLY A 152 -5.60 -15.34 -6.81
C GLY A 152 -6.90 -15.13 -6.02
N GLY A 153 -7.80 -14.30 -6.57
CA GLY A 153 -9.08 -14.03 -5.93
C GLY A 153 -9.82 -12.84 -6.52
N ARG A 154 -10.91 -12.47 -5.87
CA ARG A 154 -11.72 -11.33 -6.24
C ARG A 154 -11.06 -10.02 -5.79
N ALA A 155 -11.21 -9.00 -6.63
CA ALA A 155 -10.82 -7.64 -6.27
C ALA A 155 -11.80 -6.61 -6.83
N TYR A 156 -11.70 -5.40 -6.32
CA TYR A 156 -12.48 -4.26 -6.79
C TYR A 156 -11.51 -3.14 -7.15
N ILE A 157 -11.71 -2.54 -8.32
CA ILE A 157 -11.00 -1.34 -8.72
C ILE A 157 -11.96 -0.15 -8.71
N PHE A 158 -11.53 0.95 -8.10
CA PHE A 158 -12.25 2.21 -8.06
C PHE A 158 -11.43 3.26 -8.83
N GLN A 159 -12.04 3.82 -9.86
CA GLN A 159 -11.43 4.80 -10.75
C GLN A 159 -12.50 5.75 -11.26
N ALA A 160 -12.23 7.05 -11.32
CA ALA A 160 -13.13 8.05 -11.90
C ALA A 160 -14.60 7.97 -11.40
N GLY A 161 -14.82 7.68 -10.12
CA GLY A 161 -16.15 7.55 -9.53
C GLY A 161 -16.89 6.25 -9.91
N ILE A 162 -16.19 5.27 -10.48
CA ILE A 162 -16.75 3.98 -10.92
C ILE A 162 -16.04 2.85 -10.19
N MET A 163 -16.81 1.87 -9.74
CA MET A 163 -16.31 0.60 -9.21
C MET A 163 -16.52 -0.52 -10.21
N LYS A 164 -15.51 -1.33 -10.40
CA LYS A 164 -15.57 -2.56 -11.18
C LYS A 164 -15.03 -3.74 -10.37
N GLU A 165 -15.76 -4.85 -10.38
CA GLU A 165 -15.26 -6.13 -9.87
C GLU A 165 -14.30 -6.73 -10.89
N ILE A 166 -13.17 -7.24 -10.42
CA ILE A 166 -12.11 -7.86 -11.20
C ILE A 166 -11.57 -9.09 -10.46
N GLU A 167 -10.75 -9.86 -11.11
CA GLU A 167 -9.98 -10.93 -10.51
C GLU A 167 -8.50 -10.53 -10.45
N TRP A 168 -7.81 -10.99 -9.42
CA TRP A 168 -6.37 -10.87 -9.31
C TRP A 168 -5.74 -12.26 -9.28
N GLU A 169 -4.53 -12.37 -9.81
CA GLU A 169 -3.72 -13.59 -9.78
C GLU A 169 -2.26 -13.25 -9.47
N ASN A 170 -1.55 -14.20 -8.91
CA ASN A 170 -0.11 -14.13 -8.72
C ASN A 170 0.58 -14.70 -9.98
N ILE A 171 1.46 -13.94 -10.60
CA ILE A 171 2.19 -14.27 -11.83
C ILE A 171 3.71 -14.39 -11.60
#